data_1aae54b93bb81effd9375551689a3aee
#
_entry.id   1aae54b93bb81effd9375551689a3aee
#
_cell.length_a   1.000
_cell.length_b   1.000
_cell.length_c   1.000
_cell.angle_alpha   90.00
_cell.angle_beta   90.00
_cell.angle_gamma   90.00
#
_symmetry.space_group_name_H-M   'P 1'
#
loop_
_entity.id
_entity.type
_entity.pdbx_description
1 polymer ?
#
loop_
_entity_poly.entity_id
_entity_poly.type
_entity_poly.pdbx_seq_one_letter_code
_entity_poly.pdbx_strand_id
1 'polypeptide(L)'
;MRDKLFFCLVVLATTLPSHAQEDYKKIFGRDYEQAAAFLAKEKWISEHIKNFGLPVDEVLAVVFPELIRFNSIQDKIEVLALESLYIQYGKSYANFSIGRFQIKPSFVEMLEKKILESKSPIAAWLKLTPSDTVQNESNRHKRLQKMKRLESAVDYVCAFYAWTEKTQLYWPNLEAKIKYLATAYNAGFYLPENEIKKLQNKKFFHVGWVPTKKFCYADVSWCYYESLL
;
A
#
# COMPACT_ATOMS: atom_id res chain seq x y z
N MET A 1 -71.81 9.56 3.79
CA MET A 1 -70.67 10.38 4.21
C MET A 1 -69.54 9.45 4.51
N ARG A 2 -68.49 9.42 3.66
CA ARG A 2 -67.36 8.54 3.78
C ARG A 2 -66.14 9.42 4.00
N ASP A 3 -65.63 9.42 5.25
CA ASP A 3 -64.44 10.16 5.64
C ASP A 3 -63.23 9.47 5.09
N LYS A 4 -62.47 10.16 4.21
CA LYS A 4 -61.18 9.75 3.71
C LYS A 4 -60.12 10.24 4.68
N LEU A 5 -59.56 9.31 5.48
CA LEU A 5 -58.38 9.57 6.29
C LEU A 5 -57.15 9.63 5.34
N PHE A 6 -56.54 10.81 5.25
CA PHE A 6 -55.28 11.03 4.55
C PHE A 6 -54.14 10.70 5.51
N PHE A 7 -53.44 9.59 5.28
CA PHE A 7 -52.24 9.22 6.01
C PHE A 7 -51.04 9.95 5.39
N CYS A 8 -50.57 10.98 6.08
CA CYS A 8 -49.35 11.70 5.67
C CYS A 8 -48.12 10.92 6.15
N LEU A 9 -47.44 10.21 5.23
CA LEU A 9 -46.20 9.50 5.51
C LEU A 9 -45.08 10.52 5.59
N VAL A 10 -44.66 10.91 6.80
CA VAL A 10 -43.46 11.74 7.03
C VAL A 10 -42.24 10.84 6.92
N VAL A 11 -41.54 10.88 5.78
CA VAL A 11 -40.26 10.27 5.61
C VAL A 11 -39.22 11.14 6.34
N LEU A 12 -38.84 10.74 7.56
CA LEU A 12 -37.69 11.29 8.23
C LEU A 12 -36.43 10.82 7.48
N ALA A 13 -35.88 11.66 6.62
CA ALA A 13 -34.53 11.49 6.09
C ALA A 13 -33.56 11.68 7.27
N THR A 14 -33.14 10.58 7.88
CA THR A 14 -32.03 10.60 8.81
C THR A 14 -30.76 10.87 8.00
N THR A 15 -30.31 12.12 7.97
CA THR A 15 -28.97 12.48 7.51
C THR A 15 -27.99 11.86 8.48
N LEU A 16 -27.40 10.71 8.10
CA LEU A 16 -26.23 10.20 8.80
C LEU A 16 -25.16 11.31 8.81
N PRO A 17 -24.49 11.56 9.94
CA PRO A 17 -23.43 12.54 9.97
C PRO A 17 -22.38 12.11 8.96
N SER A 18 -22.22 12.88 7.90
CA SER A 18 -21.05 12.80 7.04
C SER A 18 -19.85 13.01 7.95
N HIS A 19 -19.08 11.97 8.19
CA HIS A 19 -17.75 12.13 8.81
C HIS A 19 -17.01 13.10 7.90
N ALA A 20 -16.77 14.31 8.41
CA ALA A 20 -15.97 15.30 7.67
C ALA A 20 -14.64 14.61 7.35
N GLN A 21 -14.44 14.34 6.06
CA GLN A 21 -13.23 13.70 5.55
C GLN A 21 -12.04 14.56 5.94
N GLU A 22 -11.05 13.99 6.63
CA GLU A 22 -9.86 14.74 7.04
C GLU A 22 -9.14 15.24 5.76
N ASP A 23 -8.80 16.52 5.70
CA ASP A 23 -8.02 17.09 4.61
C ASP A 23 -6.53 16.70 4.78
N TYR A 24 -6.19 15.53 4.30
CA TYR A 24 -4.82 15.00 4.41
C TYR A 24 -3.78 15.83 3.66
N LYS A 25 -4.16 16.53 2.61
CA LYS A 25 -3.27 17.47 1.92
C LYS A 25 -2.84 18.59 2.86
N LYS A 26 -3.79 19.17 3.59
CA LYS A 26 -3.51 20.21 4.58
C LYS A 26 -2.75 19.66 5.80
N ILE A 27 -3.12 18.47 6.25
CA ILE A 27 -2.54 17.83 7.44
C ILE A 27 -1.06 17.50 7.21
N PHE A 28 -0.70 16.85 6.11
CA PHE A 28 0.67 16.47 5.79
C PHE A 28 1.46 17.59 5.07
N GLY A 29 0.75 18.60 4.55
CA GLY A 29 1.36 19.81 3.96
C GLY A 29 2.45 19.48 2.94
N ARG A 30 3.67 19.94 3.23
CA ARG A 30 4.83 19.78 2.35
C ARG A 30 5.13 18.32 1.98
N ASP A 31 4.98 17.37 2.90
CA ASP A 31 5.26 15.95 2.63
C ASP A 31 4.28 15.38 1.61
N TYR A 32 3.00 15.76 1.70
CA TYR A 32 1.99 15.40 0.70
C TYR A 32 2.32 16.00 -0.68
N GLU A 33 2.67 17.29 -0.72
CA GLU A 33 3.01 17.98 -1.98
C GLU A 33 4.25 17.37 -2.63
N GLN A 34 5.26 17.01 -1.85
CA GLN A 34 6.46 16.35 -2.37
C GLN A 34 6.17 14.94 -2.90
N ALA A 35 5.29 14.18 -2.24
CA ALA A 35 4.83 12.87 -2.70
C ALA A 35 4.09 12.98 -4.04
N ALA A 36 3.14 13.92 -4.15
CA ALA A 36 2.41 14.17 -5.39
C ALA A 36 3.32 14.67 -6.53
N ALA A 37 4.23 15.60 -6.23
CA ALA A 37 5.20 16.13 -7.19
C ALA A 37 6.16 15.04 -7.71
N PHE A 38 6.55 14.08 -6.85
CA PHE A 38 7.35 12.93 -7.26
C PHE A 38 6.61 12.11 -8.32
N LEU A 39 5.35 11.74 -8.10
CA LEU A 39 4.56 10.98 -9.07
C LEU A 39 4.32 11.76 -10.36
N ALA A 40 4.07 13.06 -10.27
CA ALA A 40 3.90 13.93 -11.44
C ALA A 40 5.18 14.06 -12.28
N LYS A 41 6.35 14.00 -11.65
CA LYS A 41 7.66 14.04 -12.31
C LYS A 41 8.02 12.70 -12.96
N GLU A 42 7.81 11.60 -12.25
CA GLU A 42 8.18 10.25 -12.67
C GLU A 42 7.06 9.59 -13.50
N LYS A 43 6.64 10.25 -14.58
CA LYS A 43 5.51 9.81 -15.44
C LYS A 43 5.65 8.39 -15.96
N TRP A 44 6.88 7.91 -16.14
CA TRP A 44 7.17 6.55 -16.55
C TRP A 44 6.58 5.49 -15.59
N ILE A 45 6.39 5.82 -14.31
CA ILE A 45 5.77 4.91 -13.32
C ILE A 45 4.34 4.56 -13.77
N SER A 46 3.55 5.56 -14.17
CA SER A 46 2.19 5.35 -14.65
C SER A 46 2.15 4.50 -15.92
N GLU A 47 3.07 4.76 -16.85
CA GLU A 47 3.20 3.97 -18.09
C GLU A 47 3.62 2.54 -17.78
N HIS A 48 4.55 2.36 -16.85
CA HIS A 48 5.02 1.05 -16.41
C HIS A 48 3.89 0.21 -15.77
N ILE A 49 3.08 0.81 -14.90
CA ILE A 49 1.89 0.18 -14.30
C ILE A 49 0.89 -0.23 -15.40
N LYS A 50 0.63 0.65 -16.39
CA LYS A 50 -0.24 0.35 -17.54
C LYS A 50 0.26 -0.85 -18.35
N ASN A 51 1.57 -1.00 -18.53
CA ASN A 51 2.15 -2.14 -19.24
C ASN A 51 1.87 -3.50 -18.59
N PHE A 52 1.60 -3.51 -17.28
CA PHE A 52 1.11 -4.69 -16.56
C PHE A 52 -0.42 -4.86 -16.64
N GLY A 53 -1.12 -3.97 -17.34
CA GLY A 53 -2.59 -4.00 -17.44
C GLY A 53 -3.31 -3.59 -16.16
N LEU A 54 -2.65 -2.86 -15.26
CA LEU A 54 -3.19 -2.47 -13.96
C LEU A 54 -3.79 -1.07 -13.96
N PRO A 55 -4.81 -0.80 -13.10
CA PRO A 55 -5.40 0.52 -12.95
C PRO A 55 -4.43 1.44 -12.19
N VAL A 56 -3.86 2.42 -12.90
CA VAL A 56 -2.79 3.28 -12.39
C VAL A 56 -3.17 3.98 -11.11
N ASP A 57 -4.33 4.64 -11.11
CA ASP A 57 -4.77 5.50 -9.99
C ASP A 57 -5.00 4.68 -8.72
N GLU A 58 -5.52 3.46 -8.85
CA GLU A 58 -5.71 2.55 -7.73
C GLU A 58 -4.36 2.05 -7.17
N VAL A 59 -3.44 1.63 -8.05
CA VAL A 59 -2.10 1.16 -7.64
C VAL A 59 -1.35 2.27 -6.91
N LEU A 60 -1.36 3.48 -7.46
CA LEU A 60 -0.69 4.63 -6.86
C LEU A 60 -1.34 5.05 -5.54
N ALA A 61 -2.67 5.03 -5.45
CA ALA A 61 -3.38 5.36 -4.22
C ALA A 61 -3.04 4.39 -3.08
N VAL A 62 -2.91 3.10 -3.37
CA VAL A 62 -2.56 2.08 -2.37
C VAL A 62 -1.21 2.38 -1.70
N VAL A 63 -0.23 2.92 -2.41
CA VAL A 63 1.13 3.15 -1.90
C VAL A 63 1.43 4.62 -1.59
N PHE A 64 0.52 5.53 -1.89
CA PHE A 64 0.74 6.96 -1.71
C PHE A 64 1.11 7.37 -0.28
N PRO A 65 0.53 6.79 0.79
CA PRO A 65 0.95 7.10 2.15
C PRO A 65 2.43 6.83 2.41
N GLU A 66 3.04 5.83 1.75
CA GLU A 66 4.46 5.56 1.91
C GLU A 66 5.34 6.63 1.25
N LEU A 67 4.87 7.24 0.18
CA LEU A 67 5.55 8.37 -0.44
C LEU A 67 5.56 9.60 0.48
N ILE A 68 4.46 9.85 1.20
CA ILE A 68 4.39 10.88 2.24
C ILE A 68 5.39 10.57 3.36
N ARG A 69 5.40 9.33 3.86
CA ARG A 69 6.30 8.87 4.93
C ARG A 69 7.77 8.97 4.53
N PHE A 70 8.10 8.64 3.29
CA PHE A 70 9.46 8.65 2.78
C PHE A 70 10.13 10.02 2.91
N ASN A 71 9.40 11.11 2.65
CA ASN A 71 9.94 12.46 2.70
C ASN A 71 10.33 12.89 4.13
N SER A 72 9.74 12.27 5.15
CA SER A 72 9.99 12.58 6.55
C SER A 72 11.12 11.75 7.20
N ILE A 73 11.64 10.72 6.50
CA ILE A 73 12.68 9.81 7.03
C ILE A 73 14.02 10.11 6.33
N GLN A 74 15.00 10.66 7.05
CA GLN A 74 16.28 11.10 6.47
C GLN A 74 17.53 10.35 6.95
N ASP A 75 17.43 9.26 7.73
CA ASP A 75 18.63 8.66 8.33
C ASP A 75 19.23 7.55 7.45
N LYS A 76 20.33 7.91 6.73
CA LYS A 76 21.02 7.00 5.79
C LYS A 76 22.00 6.02 6.47
N ILE A 77 22.55 6.36 7.64
CA ILE A 77 23.60 5.56 8.31
C ILE A 77 22.98 4.33 8.97
N GLU A 78 21.84 4.50 9.65
CA GLU A 78 21.10 3.40 10.25
C GLU A 78 20.66 2.38 9.19
N VAL A 79 20.25 2.85 8.02
CA VAL A 79 19.84 1.99 6.90
C VAL A 79 20.98 1.07 6.44
N LEU A 80 22.23 1.56 6.32
CA LEU A 80 23.37 0.73 5.90
C LEU A 80 23.69 -0.40 6.88
N ALA A 81 23.61 -0.13 8.18
CA ALA A 81 23.79 -1.16 9.20
C ALA A 81 22.69 -2.24 9.12
N LEU A 82 21.42 -1.82 8.95
CA LEU A 82 20.30 -2.74 8.80
C LEU A 82 20.37 -3.56 7.50
N GLU A 83 20.87 -2.98 6.41
CA GLU A 83 21.14 -3.69 5.16
C GLU A 83 22.14 -4.84 5.37
N SER A 84 23.25 -4.58 6.05
CA SER A 84 24.26 -5.58 6.36
C SER A 84 23.71 -6.71 7.24
N LEU A 85 22.94 -6.35 8.28
CA LEU A 85 22.29 -7.32 9.17
C LEU A 85 21.28 -8.19 8.41
N TYR A 86 20.49 -7.59 7.49
CA TYR A 86 19.57 -8.35 6.67
C TYR A 86 20.30 -9.33 5.76
N ILE A 87 21.38 -8.91 5.09
CA ILE A 87 22.15 -9.77 4.18
C ILE A 87 22.70 -10.97 4.95
N GLN A 88 23.33 -10.74 6.10
CA GLN A 88 23.97 -11.80 6.89
C GLN A 88 22.95 -12.72 7.58
N TYR A 89 21.96 -12.15 8.27
CA TYR A 89 21.11 -12.89 9.21
C TYR A 89 19.64 -12.95 8.81
N GLY A 90 19.22 -12.18 7.79
CA GLY A 90 17.85 -12.17 7.27
C GLY A 90 16.87 -11.29 8.03
N LYS A 91 15.60 -11.38 7.61
CA LYS A 91 14.51 -10.50 8.09
C LYS A 91 14.20 -10.59 9.60
N SER A 92 14.59 -11.65 10.26
CA SER A 92 14.39 -11.79 11.71
C SER A 92 15.33 -10.87 12.50
N TYR A 93 16.45 -10.46 11.92
CA TYR A 93 17.39 -9.53 12.52
C TYR A 93 17.21 -8.09 12.03
N ALA A 94 16.82 -7.92 10.75
CA ALA A 94 16.60 -6.61 10.18
C ALA A 94 15.44 -6.63 9.20
N ASN A 95 14.34 -5.98 9.57
CA ASN A 95 13.14 -5.86 8.77
C ASN A 95 12.68 -4.40 8.72
N PHE A 96 13.31 -3.63 7.88
CA PHE A 96 13.17 -2.18 7.76
C PHE A 96 12.59 -1.78 6.40
N SER A 97 12.11 -0.55 6.31
CA SER A 97 11.51 -0.02 5.08
C SER A 97 12.59 0.51 4.12
N ILE A 98 12.46 0.20 2.83
CA ILE A 98 13.44 0.52 1.79
C ILE A 98 12.78 1.28 0.65
N GLY A 99 13.44 2.34 0.21
CA GLY A 99 13.10 3.11 -0.97
C GLY A 99 11.81 3.92 -0.86
N ARG A 100 11.37 4.48 -1.98
CA ARG A 100 10.21 5.38 -2.06
C ARG A 100 8.91 4.76 -1.58
N PHE A 101 8.71 3.49 -1.86
CA PHE A 101 7.50 2.75 -1.49
C PHE A 101 7.61 2.05 -0.14
N GLN A 102 8.67 2.29 0.63
CA GLN A 102 8.88 1.78 2.00
C GLN A 102 8.66 0.26 2.11
N ILE A 103 9.13 -0.50 1.10
CA ILE A 103 8.96 -1.94 1.04
C ILE A 103 9.89 -2.61 2.07
N LYS A 104 9.40 -3.63 2.77
CA LYS A 104 10.18 -4.38 3.77
C LYS A 104 10.70 -5.70 3.22
N PRO A 105 11.88 -6.19 3.67
CA PRO A 105 12.39 -7.51 3.30
C PRO A 105 11.39 -8.65 3.53
N SER A 106 10.70 -8.65 4.67
CA SER A 106 9.69 -9.67 4.97
C SER A 106 8.51 -9.67 3.99
N PHE A 107 8.11 -8.48 3.52
CA PHE A 107 7.05 -8.32 2.54
C PHE A 107 7.46 -8.94 1.20
N VAL A 108 8.64 -8.60 0.71
CA VAL A 108 9.15 -9.10 -0.58
C VAL A 108 9.35 -10.61 -0.56
N GLU A 109 10.01 -11.14 0.48
CA GLU A 109 10.21 -12.58 0.63
C GLU A 109 8.90 -13.36 0.64
N MET A 110 7.87 -12.83 1.31
CA MET A 110 6.57 -13.47 1.34
C MET A 110 5.87 -13.39 -0.02
N LEU A 111 5.96 -12.23 -0.70
CA LEU A 111 5.36 -12.04 -2.02
C LEU A 111 5.98 -12.97 -3.06
N GLU A 112 7.31 -13.02 -3.15
CA GLU A 112 8.03 -13.91 -4.05
C GLU A 112 7.65 -15.38 -3.79
N LYS A 113 7.63 -15.79 -2.52
CA LYS A 113 7.22 -17.14 -2.12
C LYS A 113 5.80 -17.47 -2.58
N LYS A 114 4.83 -16.61 -2.28
CA LYS A 114 3.41 -16.82 -2.63
C LYS A 114 3.18 -16.88 -4.14
N ILE A 115 3.85 -16.00 -4.90
CA ILE A 115 3.78 -15.98 -6.36
C ILE A 115 4.32 -17.30 -6.95
N LEU A 116 5.45 -17.79 -6.47
CA LEU A 116 6.06 -19.02 -6.95
C LEU A 116 5.26 -20.26 -6.53
N GLU A 117 4.81 -20.34 -5.27
CA GLU A 117 3.96 -21.45 -4.78
C GLU A 117 2.66 -21.58 -5.57
N SER A 118 2.04 -20.46 -5.93
CA SER A 118 0.81 -20.43 -6.74
C SER A 118 1.04 -20.63 -8.24
N LYS A 119 2.29 -20.76 -8.67
CA LYS A 119 2.69 -20.81 -10.10
C LYS A 119 2.08 -19.65 -10.91
N SER A 120 1.98 -18.49 -10.29
CA SER A 120 1.39 -17.31 -10.90
C SER A 120 2.23 -16.79 -12.07
N PRO A 121 1.63 -16.35 -13.20
CA PRO A 121 2.33 -15.70 -14.29
C PRO A 121 3.02 -14.39 -13.86
N ILE A 122 2.63 -13.81 -12.73
CA ILE A 122 3.28 -12.63 -12.12
C ILE A 122 4.77 -12.89 -11.82
N ALA A 123 5.19 -14.16 -11.65
CA ALA A 123 6.60 -14.52 -11.47
C ALA A 123 7.50 -13.99 -12.60
N ALA A 124 6.97 -13.92 -13.83
CA ALA A 124 7.69 -13.37 -14.98
C ALA A 124 7.95 -11.86 -14.86
N TRP A 125 7.04 -11.09 -14.25
CA TRP A 125 7.21 -9.65 -14.03
C TRP A 125 8.43 -9.35 -13.15
N LEU A 126 8.60 -10.17 -12.12
CA LEU A 126 9.71 -10.05 -11.15
C LEU A 126 10.96 -10.84 -11.57
N LYS A 127 10.90 -11.56 -12.72
CA LYS A 127 11.96 -12.47 -13.20
C LYS A 127 12.38 -13.46 -12.10
N LEU A 128 11.37 -14.07 -11.44
CA LEU A 128 11.59 -15.00 -10.33
C LEU A 128 11.85 -16.41 -10.84
N THR A 129 12.75 -17.08 -10.13
CA THR A 129 13.02 -18.51 -10.26
C THR A 129 12.83 -19.22 -8.92
N PRO A 130 12.59 -20.53 -8.89
CA PRO A 130 12.46 -21.27 -7.62
C PRO A 130 13.65 -21.09 -6.68
N SER A 131 14.85 -20.88 -7.22
CA SER A 131 16.07 -20.64 -6.42
C SER A 131 16.06 -19.33 -5.63
N ASP A 132 15.25 -18.33 -6.04
CA ASP A 132 15.17 -17.04 -5.35
C ASP A 132 14.49 -17.17 -3.97
N THR A 133 13.74 -18.24 -3.71
CA THR A 133 13.15 -18.51 -2.39
C THR A 133 14.14 -19.03 -1.35
N VAL A 134 15.31 -19.50 -1.78
CA VAL A 134 16.36 -19.99 -0.86
C VAL A 134 16.88 -18.85 0.00
N GLN A 135 16.88 -19.07 1.32
CA GLN A 135 17.28 -18.07 2.30
C GLN A 135 18.81 -18.11 2.53
N ASN A 136 19.58 -17.52 1.61
CA ASN A 136 21.01 -17.35 1.70
C ASN A 136 21.43 -15.88 1.46
N GLU A 137 22.66 -15.55 1.79
CA GLU A 137 23.21 -14.20 1.65
C GLU A 137 23.11 -13.66 0.22
N SER A 138 23.43 -14.49 -0.78
CA SER A 138 23.39 -14.08 -2.18
C SER A 138 22.00 -13.65 -2.62
N ASN A 139 20.97 -14.42 -2.28
CA ASN A 139 19.58 -14.09 -2.63
C ASN A 139 19.06 -12.89 -1.84
N ARG A 140 19.42 -12.77 -0.56
CA ARG A 140 19.07 -11.58 0.24
C ARG A 140 19.74 -10.33 -0.32
N HIS A 141 21.01 -10.41 -0.74
CA HIS A 141 21.70 -9.29 -1.40
C HIS A 141 21.00 -8.90 -2.71
N LYS A 142 20.73 -9.86 -3.61
CA LYS A 142 20.00 -9.60 -4.86
C LYS A 142 18.65 -8.94 -4.63
N ARG A 143 17.90 -9.44 -3.66
CA ARG A 143 16.59 -8.90 -3.28
C ARG A 143 16.69 -7.46 -2.78
N LEU A 144 17.66 -7.19 -1.92
CA LEU A 144 17.94 -5.84 -1.43
C LEU A 144 18.25 -4.88 -2.58
N GLN A 145 19.08 -5.27 -3.55
CA GLN A 145 19.37 -4.45 -4.72
C GLN A 145 18.14 -4.17 -5.56
N LYS A 146 17.25 -5.15 -5.76
CA LYS A 146 15.96 -4.95 -6.43
C LYS A 146 15.09 -3.94 -5.68
N MET A 147 14.97 -4.06 -4.35
CA MET A 147 14.16 -3.16 -3.53
C MET A 147 14.66 -1.71 -3.54
N LYS A 148 15.98 -1.49 -3.71
CA LYS A 148 16.59 -0.15 -3.79
C LYS A 148 16.42 0.51 -5.15
N ARG A 149 16.22 -0.26 -6.22
CA ARG A 149 16.01 0.26 -7.58
C ARG A 149 14.54 0.64 -7.74
N LEU A 150 14.29 1.89 -8.11
CA LEU A 150 12.92 2.42 -8.22
C LEU A 150 12.05 1.58 -9.17
N GLU A 151 12.58 1.22 -10.34
CA GLU A 151 11.86 0.40 -11.33
C GLU A 151 11.44 -0.96 -10.74
N SER A 152 12.38 -1.69 -10.12
CA SER A 152 12.06 -2.98 -9.49
C SER A 152 11.14 -2.83 -8.28
N ALA A 153 11.19 -1.71 -7.57
CA ALA A 153 10.24 -1.42 -6.50
C ALA A 153 8.82 -1.22 -7.04
N VAL A 154 8.66 -0.57 -8.20
CA VAL A 154 7.38 -0.47 -8.91
C VAL A 154 6.90 -1.87 -9.34
N ASP A 155 7.80 -2.73 -9.87
CA ASP A 155 7.45 -4.12 -10.20
C ASP A 155 6.88 -4.87 -8.99
N TYR A 156 7.48 -4.73 -7.80
CA TYR A 156 6.96 -5.34 -6.57
C TYR A 156 5.61 -4.78 -6.15
N VAL A 157 5.38 -3.48 -6.30
CA VAL A 157 4.07 -2.85 -6.03
C VAL A 157 3.01 -3.40 -6.99
N CYS A 158 3.31 -3.47 -8.29
CA CYS A 158 2.42 -4.06 -9.30
C CYS A 158 2.12 -5.54 -9.01
N ALA A 159 3.16 -6.32 -8.70
CA ALA A 159 3.02 -7.73 -8.38
C ALA A 159 2.16 -7.95 -7.11
N PHE A 160 2.36 -7.15 -6.08
CA PHE A 160 1.53 -7.18 -4.87
C PHE A 160 0.08 -6.86 -5.20
N TYR A 161 -0.18 -5.76 -5.93
CA TYR A 161 -1.53 -5.35 -6.30
C TYR A 161 -2.25 -6.47 -7.06
N ALA A 162 -1.64 -6.95 -8.15
CA ALA A 162 -2.23 -7.97 -9.00
C ALA A 162 -2.45 -9.31 -8.26
N TRP A 163 -1.50 -9.71 -7.40
CA TRP A 163 -1.60 -10.95 -6.65
C TRP A 163 -2.70 -10.86 -5.60
N THR A 164 -2.76 -9.77 -4.83
CA THR A 164 -3.74 -9.59 -3.77
C THR A 164 -5.15 -9.39 -4.33
N GLU A 165 -5.30 -8.61 -5.40
CA GLU A 165 -6.58 -8.43 -6.08
C GLU A 165 -7.15 -9.77 -6.57
N LYS A 166 -6.31 -10.61 -7.18
CA LYS A 166 -6.72 -11.92 -7.71
C LYS A 166 -7.10 -12.93 -6.63
N THR A 167 -6.52 -12.83 -5.43
CA THR A 167 -6.82 -13.73 -4.32
C THR A 167 -8.11 -13.36 -3.58
N GLN A 168 -8.64 -12.18 -3.81
CA GLN A 168 -9.90 -11.70 -3.24
C GLN A 168 -11.02 -11.79 -4.28
N LEU A 169 -12.05 -12.58 -3.99
CA LEU A 169 -13.09 -12.89 -4.97
C LEU A 169 -14.17 -11.82 -5.14
N TYR A 170 -14.34 -10.91 -4.18
CA TYR A 170 -15.43 -9.94 -4.20
C TYR A 170 -15.06 -8.62 -3.52
N TRP A 171 -15.37 -7.54 -4.22
CA TRP A 171 -15.26 -6.16 -3.74
C TRP A 171 -16.64 -5.50 -3.73
N PRO A 172 -17.16 -5.03 -2.57
CA PRO A 172 -18.46 -4.35 -2.51
C PRO A 172 -18.50 -3.09 -3.39
N ASN A 173 -17.43 -2.34 -3.39
CA ASN A 173 -17.21 -1.14 -4.20
C ASN A 173 -15.71 -0.84 -4.30
N LEU A 174 -15.35 0.19 -5.05
CA LEU A 174 -13.96 0.58 -5.28
C LEU A 174 -13.29 1.12 -4.02
N GLU A 175 -14.00 1.86 -3.18
CA GLU A 175 -13.48 2.34 -1.90
C GLU A 175 -13.05 1.17 -1.01
N ALA A 176 -13.91 0.16 -0.86
CA ALA A 176 -13.61 -1.03 -0.08
C ALA A 176 -12.37 -1.78 -0.62
N LYS A 177 -12.23 -1.86 -1.94
CA LYS A 177 -11.07 -2.44 -2.61
C LYS A 177 -9.78 -1.68 -2.27
N ILE A 178 -9.74 -0.38 -2.52
CA ILE A 178 -8.56 0.46 -2.30
C ILE A 178 -8.16 0.43 -0.82
N LYS A 179 -9.12 0.62 0.09
CA LYS A 179 -8.86 0.59 1.53
C LYS A 179 -8.33 -0.77 2.01
N TYR A 180 -8.85 -1.87 1.47
CA TYR A 180 -8.34 -3.20 1.79
C TYR A 180 -6.91 -3.39 1.29
N LEU A 181 -6.64 -3.09 0.01
CA LEU A 181 -5.32 -3.24 -0.59
C LEU A 181 -4.29 -2.36 0.13
N ALA A 182 -4.65 -1.12 0.45
CA ALA A 182 -3.80 -0.21 1.21
C ALA A 182 -3.47 -0.76 2.61
N THR A 183 -4.46 -1.31 3.31
CA THR A 183 -4.26 -1.94 4.62
C THR A 183 -3.37 -3.17 4.50
N ALA A 184 -3.61 -4.02 3.49
CA ALA A 184 -2.82 -5.21 3.23
C ALA A 184 -1.36 -4.87 2.90
N TYR A 185 -1.12 -3.78 2.15
CA TYR A 185 0.23 -3.29 1.86
C TYR A 185 0.98 -2.87 3.12
N ASN A 186 0.34 -2.06 3.97
CA ASN A 186 0.98 -1.51 5.15
C ASN A 186 1.11 -2.52 6.30
N ALA A 187 0.08 -3.34 6.55
CA ALA A 187 0.04 -4.27 7.67
C ALA A 187 0.62 -5.66 7.35
N GLY A 188 0.57 -6.06 6.08
CA GLY A 188 1.01 -7.36 5.59
C GLY A 188 -0.12 -8.13 4.90
N PHE A 189 -0.04 -8.26 3.60
CA PHE A 189 -1.02 -8.95 2.74
C PHE A 189 -1.14 -10.46 3.02
N TYR A 190 -0.21 -11.03 3.75
CA TYR A 190 -0.19 -12.42 4.17
C TYR A 190 -1.00 -12.70 5.44
N LEU A 191 -1.55 -11.67 6.06
CA LEU A 191 -2.47 -11.82 7.17
C LEU A 191 -3.80 -12.39 6.70
N PRO A 192 -4.54 -13.10 7.55
CA PRO A 192 -5.90 -13.52 7.25
C PRO A 192 -6.79 -12.31 6.91
N GLU A 193 -7.74 -12.50 5.99
CA GLU A 193 -8.65 -11.43 5.52
C GLU A 193 -9.35 -10.71 6.66
N ASN A 194 -9.85 -11.47 7.65
CA ASN A 194 -10.53 -10.90 8.82
C ASN A 194 -9.61 -10.00 9.66
N GLU A 195 -8.31 -10.30 9.72
CA GLU A 195 -7.33 -9.45 10.42
C GLU A 195 -7.04 -8.17 9.63
N ILE A 196 -6.89 -8.25 8.31
CA ILE A 196 -6.73 -7.06 7.46
C ILE A 196 -7.96 -6.15 7.61
N LYS A 197 -9.17 -6.71 7.56
CA LYS A 197 -10.42 -5.95 7.76
C LYS A 197 -10.51 -5.27 9.14
N LYS A 198 -10.06 -5.93 10.22
CA LYS A 198 -9.98 -5.33 11.56
C LYS A 198 -8.98 -4.17 11.65
N LEU A 199 -7.88 -4.24 10.88
CA LEU A 199 -6.85 -3.22 10.85
C LEU A 199 -7.21 -2.02 9.97
N GLN A 200 -8.14 -2.17 9.04
CA GLN A 200 -8.48 -1.19 8.02
C GLN A 200 -8.86 0.18 8.59
N ASN A 201 -9.52 0.21 9.75
CA ASN A 201 -9.93 1.47 10.40
C ASN A 201 -9.02 1.86 11.58
N LYS A 202 -7.86 1.19 11.74
CA LYS A 202 -6.94 1.49 12.85
C LYS A 202 -6.03 2.67 12.52
N LYS A 203 -5.96 3.61 13.45
CA LYS A 203 -5.05 4.77 13.36
C LYS A 203 -3.67 4.40 13.92
N PHE A 204 -2.77 3.91 13.09
CA PHE A 204 -1.38 3.62 13.46
C PHE A 204 -0.35 4.20 12.45
N PHE A 205 -0.80 4.75 11.33
CA PHE A 205 0.06 5.45 10.39
C PHE A 205 0.46 6.82 10.96
N HIS A 206 1.74 7.13 10.89
CA HIS A 206 2.29 8.42 11.29
C HIS A 206 3.40 8.83 10.33
N VAL A 207 3.69 10.13 10.29
CA VAL A 207 4.74 10.76 9.51
C VAL A 207 5.68 11.47 10.47
N GLY A 208 6.99 11.38 10.24
CA GLY A 208 8.02 11.97 11.10
C GLY A 208 8.49 11.05 12.24
N TRP A 209 9.50 11.54 12.99
CA TRP A 209 10.20 10.78 14.03
C TRP A 209 9.41 10.69 15.36
N VAL A 210 8.62 11.73 15.66
CA VAL A 210 7.80 11.78 16.87
C VAL A 210 6.33 11.74 16.46
N PRO A 211 5.66 10.60 16.61
CA PRO A 211 4.27 10.47 16.20
C PRO A 211 3.35 11.20 17.20
N THR A 212 3.08 12.48 16.94
CA THR A 212 2.13 13.29 17.72
C THR A 212 0.68 12.97 17.37
N LYS A 213 0.41 12.58 16.12
CA LYS A 213 -0.91 12.20 15.64
C LYS A 213 -0.80 10.95 14.75
N LYS A 214 -1.74 10.01 14.95
CA LYS A 214 -1.85 8.79 14.15
C LYS A 214 -3.07 8.87 13.25
N PHE A 215 -2.93 8.36 12.03
CA PHE A 215 -3.95 8.35 10.99
C PHE A 215 -4.30 6.94 10.56
N CYS A 216 -5.43 6.80 9.87
CA CYS A 216 -5.79 5.58 9.18
C CYS A 216 -5.10 5.56 7.81
N TYR A 217 -4.26 4.56 7.58
CA TYR A 217 -3.54 4.41 6.31
C TYR A 217 -4.50 4.29 5.13
N ALA A 218 -5.54 3.49 5.28
CA ALA A 218 -6.54 3.25 4.26
C ALA A 218 -7.32 4.53 3.86
N ASP A 219 -7.60 5.40 4.84
CA ASP A 219 -8.29 6.66 4.56
C ASP A 219 -7.40 7.65 3.80
N VAL A 220 -6.09 7.71 4.13
CA VAL A 220 -5.12 8.52 3.36
C VAL A 220 -5.07 8.05 1.91
N SER A 221 -5.01 6.73 1.68
CA SER A 221 -5.02 6.14 0.33
C SER A 221 -6.29 6.48 -0.44
N TRP A 222 -7.45 6.34 0.19
CA TRP A 222 -8.72 6.64 -0.44
C TRP A 222 -8.86 8.13 -0.79
N CYS A 223 -8.52 9.03 0.14
CA CYS A 223 -8.54 10.47 -0.13
C CYS A 223 -7.62 10.89 -1.27
N TYR A 224 -6.45 10.25 -1.38
CA TYR A 224 -5.60 10.50 -2.54
C TYR A 224 -6.26 10.05 -3.84
N TYR A 225 -6.86 8.85 -3.86
CA TYR A 225 -7.59 8.37 -5.03
C TYR A 225 -8.70 9.35 -5.46
N GLU A 226 -9.54 9.80 -4.53
CA GLU A 226 -10.59 10.78 -4.81
C GLU A 226 -10.07 12.11 -5.36
N SER A 227 -8.85 12.50 -4.98
CA SER A 227 -8.22 13.73 -5.49
C SER A 227 -7.75 13.63 -6.94
N LEU A 228 -7.76 12.42 -7.54
CA LEU A 228 -7.39 12.18 -8.94
C LEU A 228 -8.60 12.19 -9.89
N LEU A 229 -9.84 12.11 -9.34
CA LEU A 229 -11.09 12.16 -10.10
C LEU A 229 -11.50 13.59 -10.42
#